data_8b4e084a5d3245fa7caefda50a93cccf
#
_entry.id   8b4e084a5d3245fa7caefda50a93cccf
#
_cell.length_a   1.000
_cell.length_b   1.000
_cell.length_c   1.000
_cell.angle_alpha   90.00
_cell.angle_beta   90.00
_cell.angle_gamma   90.00
#
_symmetry.space_group_name_H-M   'P 1'
#
loop_
_entity.id
_entity.type
_entity.pdbx_description
1 polymer ?
#
loop_
_entity_poly.entity_id
_entity_poly.type
_entity_poly.pdbx_seq_one_letter_code
_entity_poly.pdbx_strand_id
1 'polypeptide(L)'
;MRLSTVLFVSTLVLPLAGRAQEQAVQVTVSLEDRLGAMEIDRMALGQGGLSAEPMWDSRIAEIRALRPSMIRLFIQEYFDLLPEPGRYHFDALDRSVDTILKAGAEPLMCICFKPRLLFPKIDQDLVEPNDYDHWEKLIFNLVRHYKEKNAGIRYWEVANEPDIGESGGCPSRFKPESYVRYYRHTVEAILRADPDSCVGGPALANVHSPILPALLEFCEKEKVPLHFVSWHIYSSSPQQIRGTIDYVKELLKKHPGTKVETMLNEWNMDLSNPPTDPRFQPCFVAEVIWQMKEAGLDYSCYYHIRDYHVSFEPFAKFMSPGGTAFMYNWWNRRPQYDGLFDYQDTVRPTYFAFKLLSRLTGERLRLTSSSETVHGLASWDPKLRLYNVLLWNFSSSGAKTNLIFANSPGRLLARPIILDAASPSNDENSRLTIEGPVELSPDKASIEAPLEPYGIRFWSIERRN
;
A
#
# COMPACT_ATOMS: atom_id res chain seq x y z
N MET A 1 84.57 -24.69 25.52
CA MET A 1 83.08 -24.96 25.52
C MET A 1 82.43 -24.22 24.41
N ARG A 2 82.07 -24.96 23.34
CA ARG A 2 81.38 -24.32 22.18
C ARG A 2 79.90 -24.64 22.36
N LEU A 3 79.04 -23.57 22.49
CA LEU A 3 77.61 -23.67 22.46
C LEU A 3 77.18 -23.70 20.99
N SER A 4 76.50 -24.75 20.58
CA SER A 4 75.84 -24.90 19.31
C SER A 4 74.38 -24.42 19.44
N THR A 5 74.01 -23.37 18.79
CA THR A 5 72.64 -22.87 18.72
C THR A 5 71.88 -23.59 17.61
N VAL A 6 70.86 -24.39 17.99
CA VAL A 6 69.95 -25.03 17.03
C VAL A 6 68.79 -24.09 16.71
N LEU A 7 68.68 -23.70 15.44
CA LEU A 7 67.58 -22.89 14.92
C LEU A 7 66.42 -23.81 14.52
N PHE A 8 65.29 -23.75 15.23
CA PHE A 8 64.04 -24.39 14.82
C PHE A 8 63.30 -23.47 13.85
N VAL A 9 63.21 -23.88 12.60
CA VAL A 9 62.34 -23.20 11.59
C VAL A 9 60.97 -23.85 11.67
N SER A 10 60.02 -23.18 12.26
CA SER A 10 58.59 -23.57 12.25
C SER A 10 57.97 -23.12 10.95
N THR A 11 57.69 -24.00 10.05
CA THR A 11 56.87 -23.78 8.84
C THR A 11 55.40 -23.64 9.26
N LEU A 12 54.89 -22.40 9.25
CA LEU A 12 53.44 -22.09 9.42
C LEU A 12 52.73 -22.48 8.14
N VAL A 13 52.04 -23.64 8.14
CA VAL A 13 51.09 -23.98 7.08
C VAL A 13 49.78 -23.25 7.36
N LEU A 14 49.55 -22.12 6.69
CA LEU A 14 48.24 -21.46 6.67
C LEU A 14 47.28 -22.33 5.87
N PRO A 15 46.11 -22.72 6.45
CA PRO A 15 45.09 -23.37 5.66
C PRO A 15 44.59 -22.37 4.61
N LEU A 16 44.68 -22.73 3.34
CA LEU A 16 43.92 -22.08 2.26
C LEU A 16 42.45 -22.31 2.61
N ALA A 17 41.82 -21.29 3.21
CA ALA A 17 40.37 -21.20 3.29
C ALA A 17 39.84 -21.19 1.85
N GLY A 18 39.43 -22.33 1.35
CA GLY A 18 38.71 -22.45 0.12
C GLY A 18 37.48 -21.50 0.22
N ARG A 19 37.45 -20.46 -0.60
CA ARG A 19 36.23 -19.71 -0.80
C ARG A 19 35.16 -20.69 -1.27
N ALA A 20 34.23 -21.03 -0.39
CA ALA A 20 33.03 -21.75 -0.80
C ALA A 20 32.47 -20.98 -1.98
N GLN A 21 32.37 -21.60 -3.13
CA GLN A 21 31.79 -21.02 -4.31
C GLN A 21 30.34 -20.75 -3.95
N GLU A 22 29.96 -19.46 -3.81
CA GLU A 22 28.62 -19.03 -3.41
C GLU A 22 27.64 -19.60 -4.44
N GLN A 23 26.84 -20.57 -4.00
CA GLN A 23 25.93 -21.30 -4.87
C GLN A 23 24.84 -20.35 -5.36
N ALA A 24 24.62 -20.30 -6.67
CA ALA A 24 23.60 -19.45 -7.25
C ALA A 24 22.20 -19.81 -6.72
N VAL A 25 21.43 -18.81 -6.33
CA VAL A 25 20.03 -18.95 -5.92
C VAL A 25 19.23 -19.52 -7.09
N GLN A 26 18.48 -20.59 -6.83
CA GLN A 26 17.61 -21.20 -7.82
C GLN A 26 16.19 -20.64 -7.63
N VAL A 27 15.65 -19.97 -8.64
CA VAL A 27 14.26 -19.51 -8.67
C VAL A 27 13.55 -20.25 -9.79
N THR A 28 12.51 -21.01 -9.44
CA THR A 28 11.76 -21.82 -10.40
C THR A 28 10.33 -21.31 -10.55
N VAL A 29 9.93 -21.02 -11.79
CA VAL A 29 8.56 -20.71 -12.18
C VAL A 29 7.96 -21.93 -12.88
N SER A 30 6.87 -22.48 -12.35
CA SER A 30 6.08 -23.51 -13.02
C SER A 30 5.10 -22.87 -13.99
N LEU A 31 5.33 -23.03 -15.30
CA LEU A 31 4.52 -22.37 -16.33
C LEU A 31 3.12 -22.97 -16.48
N GLU A 32 2.81 -24.09 -15.87
CA GLU A 32 1.52 -24.79 -15.92
C GLU A 32 0.74 -24.74 -14.60
N ASP A 33 1.42 -24.47 -13.46
CA ASP A 33 0.80 -24.49 -12.14
C ASP A 33 0.14 -23.14 -11.80
N ARG A 34 -1.19 -23.11 -11.92
CA ARG A 34 -2.04 -21.93 -11.69
C ARG A 34 -2.49 -21.86 -10.24
N LEU A 35 -2.33 -20.71 -9.61
CA LEU A 35 -2.72 -20.44 -8.21
C LEU A 35 -3.99 -19.57 -8.09
N GLY A 36 -4.69 -19.32 -9.20
CA GLY A 36 -5.85 -18.43 -9.24
C GLY A 36 -5.53 -17.06 -9.84
N ALA A 37 -6.42 -16.10 -9.66
CA ALA A 37 -6.25 -14.75 -10.17
C ALA A 37 -5.07 -14.02 -9.52
N MET A 38 -4.32 -13.22 -10.29
CA MET A 38 -3.20 -12.43 -9.77
C MET A 38 -3.69 -11.28 -8.88
N GLU A 39 -4.73 -10.55 -9.27
CA GLU A 39 -5.36 -9.46 -8.51
C GLU A 39 -4.37 -8.45 -7.90
N ILE A 40 -3.34 -8.10 -8.64
CA ILE A 40 -2.31 -7.16 -8.19
C ILE A 40 -2.85 -5.73 -8.08
N ASP A 41 -3.91 -5.42 -8.81
CA ASP A 41 -4.65 -4.16 -8.81
C ASP A 41 -5.29 -3.84 -7.45
N ARG A 42 -5.56 -4.88 -6.62
CA ARG A 42 -6.04 -4.71 -5.23
C ARG A 42 -4.97 -4.19 -4.28
N MET A 43 -3.69 -4.26 -4.66
CA MET A 43 -2.59 -3.59 -3.98
C MET A 43 -2.51 -2.16 -4.49
N ALA A 44 -3.41 -1.34 -4.00
CA ALA A 44 -3.82 -0.06 -4.52
C ALA A 44 -3.09 1.14 -3.85
N LEU A 45 -3.64 2.34 -3.96
CA LEU A 45 -2.99 3.58 -3.54
C LEU A 45 -3.89 4.39 -2.61
N GLY A 46 -3.30 5.32 -1.85
CA GLY A 46 -4.01 6.28 -1.02
C GLY A 46 -3.37 7.66 -1.08
N GLN A 47 -4.18 8.67 -0.84
CA GLN A 47 -3.75 10.05 -0.67
C GLN A 47 -4.63 10.72 0.37
N GLY A 48 -4.03 11.42 1.32
CA GLY A 48 -4.76 12.23 2.28
C GLY A 48 -5.47 13.41 1.61
N GLY A 49 -6.63 13.79 2.15
CA GLY A 49 -7.34 15.01 1.74
C GLY A 49 -6.80 16.21 2.50
N LEU A 50 -5.59 16.64 2.23
CA LEU A 50 -4.92 17.74 2.94
C LEU A 50 -5.11 19.09 2.24
N SER A 51 -5.91 19.12 1.20
CA SER A 51 -6.26 20.29 0.41
C SER A 51 -7.69 20.16 -0.09
N ALA A 52 -8.38 21.29 -0.27
CA ALA A 52 -9.65 21.37 -0.98
C ALA A 52 -9.51 21.17 -2.50
N GLU A 53 -8.28 21.26 -3.00
CA GLU A 53 -7.97 21.03 -4.41
C GLU A 53 -7.37 19.62 -4.60
N PRO A 54 -7.53 19.01 -5.79
CA PRO A 54 -6.88 17.75 -6.12
C PRO A 54 -5.37 17.83 -5.94
N MET A 55 -4.77 16.79 -5.36
CA MET A 55 -3.36 16.81 -4.98
C MET A 55 -2.42 16.22 -6.04
N TRP A 56 -2.95 15.48 -7.02
CA TRP A 56 -2.16 14.76 -8.02
C TRP A 56 -2.84 14.70 -9.40
N ASP A 57 -3.69 15.66 -9.71
CA ASP A 57 -4.40 15.77 -10.99
C ASP A 57 -3.45 15.92 -12.20
N SER A 58 -2.26 16.48 -12.00
CA SER A 58 -1.18 16.53 -12.99
C SER A 58 -0.66 15.13 -13.39
N ARG A 59 -0.91 14.07 -12.57
CA ARG A 59 -0.36 12.71 -12.71
C ARG A 59 -1.40 11.63 -12.96
N ILE A 60 -2.60 12.00 -13.40
CA ILE A 60 -3.70 11.05 -13.68
C ILE A 60 -3.28 9.97 -14.68
N ALA A 61 -2.54 10.32 -15.73
CA ALA A 61 -2.12 9.37 -16.75
C ALA A 61 -1.15 8.31 -16.20
N GLU A 62 -0.21 8.74 -15.37
CA GLU A 62 0.76 7.87 -14.71
C GLU A 62 0.08 6.95 -13.69
N ILE A 63 -0.84 7.47 -12.88
CA ILE A 63 -1.60 6.65 -11.92
C ILE A 63 -2.49 5.66 -12.65
N ARG A 64 -3.17 6.07 -13.73
CA ARG A 64 -3.95 5.15 -14.58
C ARG A 64 -3.08 4.02 -15.14
N ALA A 65 -1.83 4.29 -15.50
CA ALA A 65 -0.90 3.29 -16.00
C ALA A 65 -0.51 2.22 -14.96
N LEU A 66 -0.68 2.52 -13.66
CA LEU A 66 -0.51 1.55 -12.57
C LEU A 66 -1.74 0.65 -12.39
N ARG A 67 -2.90 1.06 -12.92
CA ARG A 67 -4.19 0.33 -12.86
C ARG A 67 -4.62 -0.05 -11.43
N PRO A 68 -4.58 0.86 -10.45
CA PRO A 68 -5.09 0.55 -9.13
C PRO A 68 -6.61 0.31 -9.21
N SER A 69 -7.12 -0.71 -8.54
CA SER A 69 -8.56 -0.93 -8.43
C SER A 69 -9.25 0.11 -7.58
N MET A 70 -8.51 0.69 -6.62
CA MET A 70 -9.03 1.60 -5.61
C MET A 70 -8.01 2.71 -5.30
N ILE A 71 -8.51 3.89 -4.92
CA ILE A 71 -7.70 4.96 -4.30
C ILE A 71 -8.46 5.49 -3.08
N ARG A 72 -7.81 5.40 -1.91
CA ARG A 72 -8.35 5.92 -0.66
C ARG A 72 -8.25 7.45 -0.61
N LEU A 73 -9.35 8.12 -0.27
CA LEU A 73 -9.47 9.57 -0.16
C LEU A 73 -10.04 9.95 1.20
N PHE A 74 -9.37 10.85 1.93
CA PHE A 74 -9.89 11.42 3.17
C PHE A 74 -10.89 12.51 2.90
N ILE A 75 -12.04 12.47 3.57
CA ILE A 75 -13.00 13.57 3.61
C ILE A 75 -12.75 14.33 4.90
N GLN A 76 -12.15 15.50 4.79
CA GLN A 76 -11.82 16.38 5.94
C GLN A 76 -12.45 17.75 5.81
N GLU A 77 -12.30 18.60 6.84
CA GLU A 77 -12.90 19.93 6.95
C GLU A 77 -12.48 20.94 5.86
N TYR A 78 -11.43 20.64 5.08
CA TYR A 78 -11.07 21.49 3.94
C TYR A 78 -12.16 21.57 2.89
N PHE A 79 -12.98 20.52 2.78
CA PHE A 79 -14.05 20.46 1.79
C PHE A 79 -15.28 21.29 2.19
N ASP A 80 -15.37 21.71 3.48
CA ASP A 80 -16.46 22.53 4.01
C ASP A 80 -17.85 22.02 3.59
N LEU A 81 -18.11 20.74 3.92
CA LEU A 81 -19.32 20.03 3.43
C LEU A 81 -20.61 20.54 4.02
N LEU A 82 -20.58 21.25 5.17
CA LEU A 82 -21.73 21.81 5.87
C LEU A 82 -21.45 23.27 6.29
N PRO A 83 -21.36 24.23 5.35
CA PRO A 83 -21.06 25.63 5.67
C PRO A 83 -22.16 26.32 6.48
N GLU A 84 -23.43 25.95 6.28
CA GLU A 84 -24.60 26.50 6.94
C GLU A 84 -25.60 25.38 7.26
N PRO A 85 -26.50 25.56 8.24
CA PRO A 85 -27.53 24.56 8.57
C PRO A 85 -28.37 24.18 7.35
N GLY A 86 -28.34 22.87 7.01
CA GLY A 86 -29.10 22.33 5.88
C GLY A 86 -28.56 22.64 4.49
N ARG A 87 -27.44 23.37 4.38
CA ARG A 87 -26.77 23.63 3.11
C ARG A 87 -25.55 22.72 2.96
N TYR A 88 -25.59 21.88 1.96
CA TYR A 88 -24.48 20.93 1.66
C TYR A 88 -23.68 21.43 0.47
N HIS A 89 -22.34 21.30 0.54
CA HIS A 89 -21.42 21.80 -0.47
C HIS A 89 -20.40 20.71 -0.82
N PHE A 90 -20.52 20.11 -2.01
CA PHE A 90 -19.71 18.97 -2.41
C PHE A 90 -18.72 19.28 -3.56
N ASP A 91 -18.76 20.49 -4.15
CA ASP A 91 -18.00 20.84 -5.37
C ASP A 91 -16.49 20.64 -5.21
N ALA A 92 -15.93 20.96 -4.05
CA ALA A 92 -14.50 20.77 -3.79
C ALA A 92 -14.14 19.27 -3.70
N LEU A 93 -14.96 18.48 -3.01
CA LEU A 93 -14.79 17.04 -2.91
C LEU A 93 -14.99 16.37 -4.27
N ASP A 94 -15.94 16.82 -5.07
CA ASP A 94 -16.19 16.33 -6.42
C ASP A 94 -14.93 16.38 -7.30
N ARG A 95 -14.16 17.47 -7.24
CA ARG A 95 -12.91 17.58 -8.02
C ARG A 95 -11.90 16.50 -7.67
N SER A 96 -11.76 16.19 -6.39
CA SER A 96 -10.86 15.14 -5.92
C SER A 96 -11.36 13.74 -6.30
N VAL A 97 -12.67 13.49 -6.18
CA VAL A 97 -13.31 12.24 -6.62
C VAL A 97 -13.16 12.06 -8.13
N ASP A 98 -13.41 13.11 -8.91
CA ASP A 98 -13.23 13.07 -10.37
C ASP A 98 -11.80 12.73 -10.79
N THR A 99 -10.80 13.17 -10.04
CA THR A 99 -9.40 12.80 -10.30
C THR A 99 -9.19 11.30 -10.16
N ILE A 100 -9.76 10.66 -9.13
CA ILE A 100 -9.70 9.22 -8.91
C ILE A 100 -10.41 8.47 -10.04
N LEU A 101 -11.63 8.88 -10.37
CA LEU A 101 -12.42 8.26 -11.45
C LEU A 101 -11.72 8.39 -12.82
N LYS A 102 -11.10 9.54 -13.10
CA LYS A 102 -10.29 9.74 -14.32
C LYS A 102 -9.06 8.86 -14.36
N ALA A 103 -8.49 8.49 -13.22
CA ALA A 103 -7.41 7.50 -13.13
C ALA A 103 -7.90 6.06 -13.35
N GLY A 104 -9.21 5.83 -13.39
CA GLY A 104 -9.83 4.51 -13.60
C GLY A 104 -9.91 3.66 -12.33
N ALA A 105 -9.80 4.28 -11.15
CA ALA A 105 -9.90 3.63 -9.86
C ALA A 105 -11.25 3.94 -9.19
N GLU A 106 -11.66 3.07 -8.27
CA GLU A 106 -12.81 3.30 -7.39
C GLU A 106 -12.36 4.11 -6.15
N PRO A 107 -13.07 5.18 -5.73
CA PRO A 107 -12.77 5.86 -4.48
C PRO A 107 -13.14 5.01 -3.25
N LEU A 108 -12.20 4.87 -2.30
CA LEU A 108 -12.51 4.49 -0.93
C LEU A 108 -12.64 5.77 -0.10
N MET A 109 -13.87 6.12 0.27
CA MET A 109 -14.22 7.38 0.90
C MET A 109 -14.08 7.29 2.42
N CYS A 110 -13.03 7.88 2.98
CA CYS A 110 -12.78 7.89 4.42
C CYS A 110 -13.43 9.11 5.08
N ILE A 111 -14.47 8.88 5.90
CA ILE A 111 -15.22 9.92 6.62
C ILE A 111 -14.45 10.28 7.90
N CYS A 112 -13.65 11.34 7.85
CA CYS A 112 -12.83 11.80 8.98
C CYS A 112 -12.94 13.32 9.23
N PHE A 113 -14.12 13.90 9.04
CA PHE A 113 -14.40 15.31 9.22
C PHE A 113 -15.31 15.58 10.44
N LYS A 114 -15.31 16.84 10.90
CA LYS A 114 -15.95 17.27 12.14
C LYS A 114 -16.51 18.68 12.01
N PRO A 115 -17.69 18.85 11.33
CA PRO A 115 -18.24 20.16 11.01
C PRO A 115 -18.55 20.96 12.27
N ARG A 116 -18.15 22.22 12.32
CA ARG A 116 -18.31 23.10 13.50
C ARG A 116 -19.77 23.31 13.92
N LEU A 117 -20.69 23.20 12.99
CA LEU A 117 -22.11 23.28 13.30
C LEU A 117 -22.60 22.12 14.16
N LEU A 118 -21.98 20.95 14.02
CA LEU A 118 -22.31 19.74 14.80
C LEU A 118 -21.33 19.49 15.94
N PHE A 119 -20.13 20.07 15.87
CA PHE A 119 -19.07 19.96 16.87
C PHE A 119 -18.55 21.36 17.20
N PRO A 120 -19.21 22.11 18.09
CA PRO A 120 -18.94 23.53 18.29
C PRO A 120 -17.59 23.86 18.96
N LYS A 121 -16.94 22.84 19.55
CA LYS A 121 -15.62 22.98 20.19
C LYS A 121 -14.57 22.21 19.40
N ILE A 122 -13.38 22.80 19.30
CA ILE A 122 -12.18 22.12 18.79
C ILE A 122 -11.57 21.33 19.96
N ASP A 123 -11.94 20.08 20.05
CA ASP A 123 -11.51 19.13 21.09
C ASP A 123 -11.59 17.72 20.50
N GLN A 124 -10.44 17.03 20.39
CA GLN A 124 -10.41 15.71 19.75
C GLN A 124 -11.19 14.64 20.56
N ASP A 125 -11.42 14.84 21.85
CA ASP A 125 -12.15 13.92 22.71
C ASP A 125 -13.68 14.18 22.69
N LEU A 126 -14.11 15.30 22.10
CA LEU A 126 -15.52 15.56 21.81
C LEU A 126 -15.87 14.89 20.46
N VAL A 127 -16.25 13.63 20.50
CA VAL A 127 -16.44 12.78 19.31
C VAL A 127 -17.90 12.57 18.90
N GLU A 128 -18.85 12.98 19.73
CA GLU A 128 -20.26 12.89 19.44
C GLU A 128 -20.78 14.24 18.92
N PRO A 129 -21.55 14.25 17.82
CA PRO A 129 -22.20 15.48 17.37
C PRO A 129 -23.23 15.94 18.39
N ASN A 130 -23.50 17.23 18.44
CA ASN A 130 -24.55 17.79 19.28
C ASN A 130 -25.96 17.32 18.88
N ASP A 131 -26.09 16.79 17.66
CA ASP A 131 -27.32 16.25 17.10
C ASP A 131 -27.02 15.17 16.05
N TYR A 132 -27.33 13.90 16.38
CA TYR A 132 -27.13 12.77 15.48
C TYR A 132 -28.07 12.78 14.27
N ASP A 133 -29.29 13.35 14.37
CA ASP A 133 -30.21 13.46 13.23
C ASP A 133 -29.61 14.38 12.15
N HIS A 134 -28.95 15.46 12.56
CA HIS A 134 -28.26 16.35 11.62
C HIS A 134 -26.99 15.69 11.04
N TRP A 135 -26.24 14.92 11.84
CA TRP A 135 -25.13 14.13 11.35
C TRP A 135 -25.57 13.11 10.30
N GLU A 136 -26.59 12.33 10.59
CA GLU A 136 -27.14 11.33 9.68
C GLU A 136 -27.68 11.97 8.39
N LYS A 137 -28.33 13.14 8.47
CA LYS A 137 -28.77 13.89 7.27
C LYS A 137 -27.60 14.32 6.41
N LEU A 138 -26.50 14.79 7.02
CA LEU A 138 -25.29 15.17 6.27
C LEU A 138 -24.70 13.96 5.54
N ILE A 139 -24.50 12.85 6.26
CA ILE A 139 -23.94 11.61 5.67
C ILE A 139 -24.87 11.06 4.57
N PHE A 140 -26.19 11.02 4.82
CA PHE A 140 -27.18 10.62 3.82
C PHE A 140 -27.10 11.45 2.54
N ASN A 141 -27.02 12.79 2.66
CA ASN A 141 -26.93 13.66 1.49
C ASN A 141 -25.59 13.53 0.76
N LEU A 142 -24.48 13.31 1.48
CA LEU A 142 -23.17 13.06 0.89
C LEU A 142 -23.19 11.79 0.02
N VAL A 143 -23.68 10.70 0.55
CA VAL A 143 -23.73 9.41 -0.18
C VAL A 143 -24.71 9.48 -1.34
N ARG A 144 -25.90 10.05 -1.11
CA ARG A 144 -26.92 10.24 -2.14
C ARG A 144 -26.42 11.07 -3.31
N HIS A 145 -25.64 12.14 -3.05
CA HIS A 145 -25.03 12.97 -4.08
C HIS A 145 -24.20 12.14 -5.07
N TYR A 146 -23.34 11.25 -4.56
CA TYR A 146 -22.51 10.40 -5.42
C TYR A 146 -23.30 9.27 -6.08
N LYS A 147 -24.34 8.76 -5.45
CA LYS A 147 -25.26 7.80 -6.06
C LYS A 147 -26.01 8.42 -7.23
N GLU A 148 -26.57 9.63 -7.06
CA GLU A 148 -27.28 10.37 -8.10
C GLU A 148 -26.35 10.76 -9.27
N LYS A 149 -25.09 11.05 -9.00
CA LYS A 149 -24.05 11.28 -10.03
C LYS A 149 -23.60 9.99 -10.74
N ASN A 150 -24.05 8.84 -10.28
CA ASN A 150 -23.58 7.53 -10.77
C ASN A 150 -22.05 7.39 -10.76
N ALA A 151 -21.43 7.88 -9.68
CA ALA A 151 -19.97 7.92 -9.53
C ALA A 151 -19.33 6.55 -9.23
N GLY A 152 -20.14 5.50 -9.03
CA GLY A 152 -19.67 4.13 -8.80
C GLY A 152 -18.93 3.94 -7.47
N ILE A 153 -19.17 4.81 -6.49
CA ILE A 153 -18.55 4.72 -5.17
C ILE A 153 -19.29 3.71 -4.32
N ARG A 154 -18.61 2.63 -3.94
CA ARG A 154 -19.15 1.59 -3.07
C ARG A 154 -18.58 1.63 -1.66
N TYR A 155 -17.30 1.95 -1.50
CA TYR A 155 -16.58 1.82 -0.24
C TYR A 155 -16.60 3.10 0.59
N TRP A 156 -17.14 3.00 1.82
CA TRP A 156 -17.23 4.07 2.80
C TRP A 156 -16.61 3.63 4.12
N GLU A 157 -15.56 4.32 4.52
CA GLU A 157 -14.82 4.05 5.75
C GLU A 157 -15.17 5.05 6.83
N VAL A 158 -15.40 4.56 8.05
CA VAL A 158 -15.77 5.40 9.19
C VAL A 158 -14.56 5.69 10.05
N ALA A 159 -14.15 6.95 10.07
CA ALA A 159 -13.00 7.55 10.73
C ALA A 159 -11.63 7.20 10.10
N ASN A 160 -10.60 7.94 10.53
CA ASN A 160 -9.19 7.70 10.28
C ASN A 160 -8.44 7.79 11.61
N GLU A 161 -7.66 6.77 11.92
CA GLU A 161 -6.83 6.69 13.13
C GLU A 161 -7.54 7.16 14.41
N PRO A 162 -8.77 6.64 14.67
CA PRO A 162 -9.59 7.06 15.80
C PRO A 162 -8.95 6.77 17.16
N ASP A 163 -7.93 5.94 17.20
CA ASP A 163 -7.18 5.58 18.40
C ASP A 163 -6.10 6.61 18.77
N ILE A 164 -5.63 7.45 17.83
CA ILE A 164 -4.60 8.48 18.08
C ILE A 164 -5.06 9.93 17.81
N GLY A 165 -6.17 10.12 17.09
CA GLY A 165 -6.79 11.42 16.86
C GLY A 165 -5.90 12.41 16.11
N GLU A 166 -5.68 13.60 16.67
CA GLU A 166 -4.92 14.68 16.02
C GLU A 166 -3.47 14.31 15.67
N SER A 167 -2.89 13.31 16.31
CA SER A 167 -1.57 12.77 15.95
C SER A 167 -1.58 11.97 14.64
N GLY A 168 -2.75 11.52 14.19
CA GLY A 168 -2.99 10.89 12.88
C GLY A 168 -3.64 11.81 11.85
N GLY A 169 -3.67 13.12 12.13
CA GLY A 169 -4.30 14.10 11.25
C GLY A 169 -5.83 14.11 11.26
N CYS A 170 -6.45 13.40 12.21
CA CYS A 170 -7.90 13.35 12.37
C CYS A 170 -8.37 14.15 13.58
N PRO A 171 -9.47 14.93 13.49
CA PRO A 171 -9.92 15.78 14.58
C PRO A 171 -10.61 15.02 15.74
N SER A 172 -10.71 13.70 15.68
CA SER A 172 -11.47 12.89 16.63
C SER A 172 -10.67 11.72 17.17
N ARG A 173 -10.60 11.60 18.51
CA ARG A 173 -10.01 10.47 19.21
C ARG A 173 -11.08 9.74 20.02
N PHE A 174 -11.37 8.51 19.63
CA PHE A 174 -12.47 7.71 20.17
C PHE A 174 -12.01 6.74 21.27
N LYS A 175 -12.94 6.45 22.17
CA LYS A 175 -12.95 5.23 22.98
C LYS A 175 -13.78 4.17 22.26
N PRO A 176 -13.62 2.86 22.58
CA PRO A 176 -14.40 1.80 21.94
C PRO A 176 -15.92 2.06 21.94
N GLU A 177 -16.46 2.48 23.08
CA GLU A 177 -17.91 2.67 23.26
C GLU A 177 -18.46 3.85 22.44
N SER A 178 -17.69 4.93 22.33
CA SER A 178 -18.09 6.08 21.50
C SER A 178 -17.89 5.78 20.02
N TYR A 179 -16.86 5.01 19.65
CA TYR A 179 -16.62 4.63 18.27
C TYR A 179 -17.76 3.78 17.71
N VAL A 180 -18.18 2.72 18.41
CA VAL A 180 -19.24 1.82 17.91
C VAL A 180 -20.58 2.55 17.77
N ARG A 181 -20.88 3.53 18.63
CA ARG A 181 -22.07 4.37 18.54
C ARG A 181 -22.01 5.27 17.30
N TYR A 182 -20.90 5.99 17.13
CA TYR A 182 -20.66 6.85 15.97
C TYR A 182 -20.69 6.05 14.67
N TYR A 183 -20.08 4.85 14.66
CA TYR A 183 -20.10 3.90 13.55
C TYR A 183 -21.56 3.56 13.16
N ARG A 184 -22.38 3.13 14.11
CA ARG A 184 -23.80 2.77 13.85
C ARG A 184 -24.53 3.91 13.12
N HIS A 185 -24.57 5.11 13.69
CA HIS A 185 -25.27 6.25 13.10
C HIS A 185 -24.77 6.58 11.70
N THR A 186 -23.47 6.50 11.51
CA THR A 186 -22.84 6.80 10.22
C THR A 186 -23.21 5.76 9.15
N VAL A 187 -23.08 4.45 9.47
CA VAL A 187 -23.36 3.39 8.48
C VAL A 187 -24.85 3.23 8.19
N GLU A 188 -25.73 3.45 9.17
CA GLU A 188 -27.17 3.46 8.93
C GLU A 188 -27.58 4.59 7.97
N ALA A 189 -26.97 5.75 8.08
CA ALA A 189 -27.19 6.86 7.16
C ALA A 189 -26.67 6.56 5.75
N ILE A 190 -25.47 5.96 5.64
CA ILE A 190 -24.89 5.51 4.36
C ILE A 190 -25.83 4.53 3.66
N LEU A 191 -26.23 3.48 4.35
CA LEU A 191 -27.04 2.39 3.78
C LEU A 191 -28.48 2.80 3.48
N ARG A 192 -29.03 3.82 4.16
CA ARG A 192 -30.30 4.43 3.77
C ARG A 192 -30.19 5.21 2.45
N ALA A 193 -29.04 5.85 2.20
CA ALA A 193 -28.81 6.59 0.97
C ALA A 193 -28.47 5.67 -0.20
N ASP A 194 -27.65 4.65 0.05
CA ASP A 194 -27.24 3.63 -0.92
C ASP A 194 -27.09 2.26 -0.25
N PRO A 195 -28.12 1.37 -0.38
CA PRO A 195 -28.09 0.03 0.21
C PRO A 195 -26.99 -0.89 -0.34
N ASP A 196 -26.41 -0.57 -1.50
CA ASP A 196 -25.35 -1.36 -2.14
C ASP A 196 -23.95 -0.96 -1.67
N SER A 197 -23.84 0.03 -0.76
CA SER A 197 -22.58 0.49 -0.18
C SER A 197 -21.89 -0.57 0.66
N CYS A 198 -20.57 -0.66 0.54
CA CYS A 198 -19.69 -1.42 1.44
C CYS A 198 -19.19 -0.49 2.55
N VAL A 199 -19.60 -0.73 3.78
CA VAL A 199 -19.23 0.08 4.95
C VAL A 199 -18.25 -0.64 5.84
N GLY A 200 -17.30 0.07 6.44
CA GLY A 200 -16.29 -0.52 7.32
C GLY A 200 -15.42 0.52 8.04
N GLY A 201 -14.31 0.05 8.55
CA GLY A 201 -13.34 0.78 9.36
C GLY A 201 -12.63 -0.18 10.33
N PRO A 202 -12.00 0.32 11.41
CA PRO A 202 -11.91 1.70 11.87
C PRO A 202 -10.66 2.48 11.38
N ALA A 203 -9.86 1.93 10.46
CA ALA A 203 -8.61 2.56 9.99
C ALA A 203 -7.64 2.89 11.14
N LEU A 204 -7.32 1.90 11.96
CA LEU A 204 -6.52 2.08 13.18
C LEU A 204 -5.05 2.37 12.88
N ALA A 205 -4.47 3.35 13.57
CA ALA A 205 -3.02 3.53 13.59
C ALA A 205 -2.30 2.38 14.30
N ASN A 206 -2.90 1.85 15.36
CA ASN A 206 -2.42 0.68 16.07
C ASN A 206 -3.43 -0.45 15.98
N VAL A 207 -3.10 -1.49 15.23
CA VAL A 207 -3.96 -2.67 15.02
C VAL A 207 -4.38 -3.37 16.34
N HIS A 208 -3.60 -3.20 17.42
CA HIS A 208 -3.90 -3.74 18.75
C HIS A 208 -4.83 -2.85 19.60
N SER A 209 -5.32 -1.73 19.04
CA SER A 209 -6.30 -0.88 19.71
C SER A 209 -7.56 -1.68 20.07
N PRO A 210 -8.15 -1.46 21.27
CA PRO A 210 -9.38 -2.14 21.69
C PRO A 210 -10.62 -1.76 20.85
N ILE A 211 -10.51 -0.78 19.97
CA ILE A 211 -11.61 -0.35 19.09
C ILE A 211 -12.02 -1.47 18.13
N LEU A 212 -11.06 -2.18 17.50
CA LEU A 212 -11.39 -3.23 16.54
C LEU A 212 -12.14 -4.42 17.18
N PRO A 213 -11.65 -5.03 18.27
CA PRO A 213 -12.42 -6.07 18.96
C PRO A 213 -13.83 -5.61 19.37
N ALA A 214 -13.96 -4.38 19.90
CA ALA A 214 -15.25 -3.84 20.29
C ALA A 214 -16.20 -3.64 19.09
N LEU A 215 -15.67 -3.19 17.94
CA LEU A 215 -16.43 -3.06 16.70
C LEU A 215 -16.96 -4.42 16.22
N LEU A 216 -16.11 -5.44 16.19
CA LEU A 216 -16.49 -6.79 15.77
C LEU A 216 -17.59 -7.38 16.67
N GLU A 217 -17.40 -7.31 18.00
CA GLU A 217 -18.38 -7.77 18.97
C GLU A 217 -19.72 -7.03 18.83
N PHE A 218 -19.65 -5.70 18.71
CA PHE A 218 -20.83 -4.85 18.56
C PHE A 218 -21.62 -5.17 17.28
N CYS A 219 -20.93 -5.24 16.14
CA CYS A 219 -21.58 -5.51 14.85
C CYS A 219 -22.18 -6.92 14.82
N GLU A 220 -21.51 -7.91 15.38
CA GLU A 220 -22.03 -9.29 15.47
C GLU A 220 -23.27 -9.39 16.36
N LYS A 221 -23.26 -8.74 17.55
CA LYS A 221 -24.34 -8.75 18.52
C LYS A 221 -25.56 -7.93 18.06
N GLU A 222 -25.33 -6.70 17.61
CA GLU A 222 -26.38 -5.74 17.28
C GLU A 222 -26.83 -5.81 15.82
N LYS A 223 -26.19 -6.69 15.01
CA LYS A 223 -26.46 -6.86 13.58
C LYS A 223 -26.25 -5.59 12.76
N VAL A 224 -25.30 -4.74 13.18
CA VAL A 224 -24.89 -3.57 12.41
C VAL A 224 -24.00 -4.04 11.26
N PRO A 225 -24.25 -3.61 10.01
CA PRO A 225 -23.44 -4.03 8.87
C PRO A 225 -21.97 -3.65 9.01
N LEU A 226 -21.08 -4.60 8.68
CA LEU A 226 -19.63 -4.43 8.59
C LEU A 226 -19.15 -5.27 7.40
N HIS A 227 -18.64 -4.63 6.35
CA HIS A 227 -18.23 -5.31 5.12
C HIS A 227 -16.71 -5.43 5.00
N PHE A 228 -15.95 -4.55 5.66
CA PHE A 228 -14.50 -4.64 5.75
C PHE A 228 -13.98 -4.12 7.08
N VAL A 229 -12.80 -4.59 7.46
CA VAL A 229 -12.00 -4.05 8.57
C VAL A 229 -10.72 -3.46 8.03
N SER A 230 -10.28 -2.33 8.61
CA SER A 230 -9.12 -1.58 8.13
C SER A 230 -8.18 -1.13 9.24
N TRP A 231 -6.89 -1.06 8.91
CA TRP A 231 -5.82 -0.59 9.80
C TRP A 231 -4.63 -0.07 9.00
N HIS A 232 -3.68 0.54 9.70
CA HIS A 232 -2.47 1.14 9.17
C HIS A 232 -1.21 0.54 9.78
N ILE A 233 -0.09 0.68 9.11
CA ILE A 233 1.23 0.44 9.65
C ILE A 233 2.32 1.16 8.85
N TYR A 234 3.24 1.79 9.58
CA TYR A 234 4.49 2.33 9.04
C TYR A 234 5.65 1.58 9.64
N SER A 235 6.32 0.75 8.85
CA SER A 235 7.45 -0.05 9.29
C SER A 235 8.34 -0.42 8.11
N SER A 236 9.66 -0.30 8.27
CA SER A 236 10.64 -0.77 7.29
C SER A 236 10.87 -2.30 7.35
N SER A 237 10.14 -3.03 8.20
CA SER A 237 10.16 -4.50 8.29
C SER A 237 8.92 -5.11 7.64
N PRO A 238 9.05 -5.79 6.48
CA PRO A 238 7.93 -6.53 5.87
C PRO A 238 7.29 -7.56 6.81
N GLN A 239 8.10 -8.17 7.69
CA GLN A 239 7.62 -9.16 8.66
C GLN A 239 6.71 -8.54 9.72
N GLN A 240 6.98 -7.30 10.16
CA GLN A 240 6.07 -6.59 11.08
C GLN A 240 4.75 -6.26 10.38
N ILE A 241 4.79 -5.84 9.11
CA ILE A 241 3.59 -5.60 8.31
C ILE A 241 2.78 -6.89 8.19
N ARG A 242 3.42 -8.00 7.83
CA ARG A 242 2.80 -9.32 7.77
C ARG A 242 2.17 -9.71 9.11
N GLY A 243 2.85 -9.46 10.22
CA GLY A 243 2.36 -9.77 11.57
C GLY A 243 1.03 -9.09 11.91
N THR A 244 0.78 -7.87 11.38
CA THR A 244 -0.52 -7.19 11.58
C THR A 244 -1.66 -7.89 10.84
N ILE A 245 -1.39 -8.39 9.64
CA ILE A 245 -2.38 -9.14 8.84
C ILE A 245 -2.72 -10.45 9.55
N ASP A 246 -1.71 -11.18 10.00
CA ASP A 246 -1.90 -12.44 10.71
C ASP A 246 -2.69 -12.22 12.02
N TYR A 247 -2.41 -11.12 12.76
CA TYR A 247 -3.16 -10.75 13.96
C TYR A 247 -4.65 -10.49 13.66
N VAL A 248 -4.96 -9.70 12.64
CA VAL A 248 -6.37 -9.41 12.26
C VAL A 248 -7.08 -10.70 11.85
N LYS A 249 -6.44 -11.56 11.08
CA LYS A 249 -7.02 -12.86 10.69
C LYS A 249 -7.28 -13.78 11.87
N GLU A 250 -6.39 -13.83 12.85
CA GLU A 250 -6.61 -14.59 14.09
C GLU A 250 -7.76 -13.98 14.94
N LEU A 251 -7.90 -12.65 14.95
CA LEU A 251 -9.01 -11.99 15.59
C LEU A 251 -10.34 -12.34 14.92
N LEU A 252 -10.41 -12.29 13.59
CA LEU A 252 -11.60 -12.60 12.82
C LEU A 252 -12.07 -14.06 12.99
N LYS A 253 -11.17 -15.02 13.25
CA LYS A 253 -11.53 -16.40 13.56
C LYS A 253 -12.39 -16.52 14.84
N LYS A 254 -12.28 -15.55 15.76
CA LYS A 254 -13.10 -15.50 16.99
C LYS A 254 -14.51 -14.96 16.74
N HIS A 255 -14.74 -14.37 15.55
CA HIS A 255 -16.01 -13.79 15.12
C HIS A 255 -16.51 -14.45 13.82
N PRO A 256 -16.84 -15.77 13.83
CA PRO A 256 -17.17 -16.52 12.61
C PRO A 256 -18.46 -16.07 11.92
N GLY A 257 -19.31 -15.33 12.62
CA GLY A 257 -20.51 -14.69 12.07
C GLY A 257 -20.21 -13.46 11.21
N THR A 258 -18.99 -12.90 11.31
CA THR A 258 -18.58 -11.68 10.62
C THR A 258 -17.74 -12.04 9.41
N LYS A 259 -18.33 -11.92 8.21
CA LYS A 259 -17.60 -12.10 6.94
C LYS A 259 -17.24 -10.74 6.39
N VAL A 260 -15.97 -10.39 6.45
CA VAL A 260 -15.46 -9.07 6.06
C VAL A 260 -14.23 -9.20 5.19
N GLU A 261 -14.03 -8.22 4.32
CA GLU A 261 -12.76 -8.00 3.63
C GLU A 261 -11.74 -7.38 4.60
N THR A 262 -10.47 -7.68 4.39
CA THR A 262 -9.35 -7.15 5.17
C THR A 262 -8.62 -6.09 4.37
N MET A 263 -8.42 -4.89 4.94
CA MET A 263 -7.80 -3.76 4.26
C MET A 263 -6.67 -3.17 5.08
N LEU A 264 -5.43 -3.32 4.64
CA LEU A 264 -4.30 -2.53 5.12
C LEU A 264 -4.22 -1.26 4.27
N ASN A 265 -5.05 -0.28 4.60
CA ASN A 265 -5.37 0.82 3.70
C ASN A 265 -4.59 2.12 3.95
N GLU A 266 -3.53 2.00 4.76
CA GLU A 266 -2.45 3.00 4.82
C GLU A 266 -1.17 2.31 5.29
N TRP A 267 -0.15 2.26 4.45
CA TRP A 267 1.13 1.65 4.77
C TRP A 267 2.30 2.23 3.99
N ASN A 268 3.46 2.27 4.62
CA ASN A 268 4.76 2.56 4.01
C ASN A 268 5.87 2.07 4.95
N MET A 269 7.13 2.33 4.57
CA MET A 269 8.26 2.19 5.48
C MET A 269 8.18 3.19 6.63
N ASP A 270 9.07 3.08 7.61
CA ASP A 270 9.13 3.98 8.76
C ASP A 270 9.30 5.44 8.32
N LEU A 271 8.35 6.31 8.70
CA LEU A 271 8.36 7.73 8.36
C LEU A 271 9.38 8.55 9.16
N SER A 272 9.81 8.04 10.33
CA SER A 272 10.70 8.77 11.23
C SER A 272 12.17 8.53 10.93
N ASN A 273 12.51 7.31 10.50
CA ASN A 273 13.88 6.88 10.25
C ASN A 273 13.95 5.91 9.06
N PRO A 274 13.67 6.39 7.84
CA PRO A 274 13.67 5.53 6.66
C PRO A 274 15.08 5.09 6.31
N PRO A 275 15.24 3.92 5.70
CA PRO A 275 16.47 3.51 5.07
C PRO A 275 16.93 4.50 4.00
N THR A 276 18.23 4.81 3.98
CA THR A 276 18.79 5.84 3.08
C THR A 276 19.18 5.32 1.70
N ASP A 277 19.25 4.01 1.51
CA ASP A 277 19.53 3.42 0.20
C ASP A 277 18.33 3.64 -0.74
N PRO A 278 18.48 4.36 -1.86
CA PRO A 278 17.35 4.67 -2.76
C PRO A 278 16.74 3.43 -3.41
N ARG A 279 17.43 2.28 -3.41
CA ARG A 279 16.95 1.00 -3.92
C ARG A 279 16.03 0.29 -2.92
N PHE A 280 16.11 0.65 -1.62
CA PHE A 280 15.37 -0.03 -0.56
C PHE A 280 13.86 0.09 -0.79
N GLN A 281 13.31 1.29 -0.91
CA GLN A 281 11.85 1.50 -0.95
C GLN A 281 11.15 0.80 -2.13
N PRO A 282 11.64 0.87 -3.38
CA PRO A 282 11.02 0.10 -4.47
C PRO A 282 11.07 -1.41 -4.25
N CYS A 283 12.18 -1.94 -3.70
CA CYS A 283 12.31 -3.35 -3.35
C CYS A 283 11.41 -3.75 -2.17
N PHE A 284 11.33 -2.90 -1.15
CA PHE A 284 10.42 -3.03 0.00
C PHE A 284 8.96 -3.13 -0.44
N VAL A 285 8.53 -2.30 -1.40
CA VAL A 285 7.17 -2.36 -1.95
C VAL A 285 6.89 -3.72 -2.59
N ALA A 286 7.82 -4.25 -3.39
CA ALA A 286 7.66 -5.58 -4.00
C ALA A 286 7.58 -6.69 -2.94
N GLU A 287 8.45 -6.63 -1.94
CA GLU A 287 8.49 -7.59 -0.83
C GLU A 287 7.21 -7.55 0.02
N VAL A 288 6.76 -6.35 0.40
CA VAL A 288 5.54 -6.18 1.23
C VAL A 288 4.30 -6.65 0.47
N ILE A 289 4.16 -6.29 -0.80
CA ILE A 289 3.03 -6.72 -1.63
C ILE A 289 2.99 -8.25 -1.78
N TRP A 290 4.15 -8.88 -1.97
CA TRP A 290 4.23 -10.33 -1.96
C TRP A 290 3.78 -10.93 -0.63
N GLN A 291 4.27 -10.40 0.50
CA GLN A 291 3.88 -10.85 1.84
C GLN A 291 2.37 -10.67 2.10
N MET A 292 1.78 -9.57 1.67
CA MET A 292 0.34 -9.32 1.74
C MET A 292 -0.45 -10.36 0.96
N LYS A 293 -0.01 -10.70 -0.26
CA LYS A 293 -0.64 -11.72 -1.09
C LYS A 293 -0.50 -13.13 -0.50
N GLU A 294 0.66 -13.48 0.03
CA GLU A 294 0.87 -14.75 0.73
C GLU A 294 0.02 -14.84 2.01
N ALA A 295 -0.20 -13.72 2.69
CA ALA A 295 -1.09 -13.64 3.84
C ALA A 295 -2.58 -13.69 3.45
N GLY A 296 -2.92 -13.53 2.16
CA GLY A 296 -4.30 -13.45 1.69
C GLY A 296 -5.02 -12.21 2.21
N LEU A 297 -4.35 -11.06 2.21
CA LEU A 297 -4.95 -9.75 2.41
C LEU A 297 -5.82 -9.42 1.19
N ASP A 298 -7.03 -8.87 1.43
CA ASP A 298 -7.93 -8.56 0.31
C ASP A 298 -7.52 -7.26 -0.40
N TYR A 299 -7.27 -6.16 0.33
CA TYR A 299 -6.87 -4.88 -0.24
C TYR A 299 -5.78 -4.21 0.58
N SER A 300 -4.95 -3.42 -0.10
CA SER A 300 -4.06 -2.46 0.57
C SER A 300 -4.03 -1.13 -0.17
N CYS A 301 -3.73 -0.02 0.54
CA CYS A 301 -3.49 1.27 -0.10
C CYS A 301 -2.14 1.80 0.37
N TYR A 302 -1.18 1.86 -0.55
CA TYR A 302 0.10 2.49 -0.29
C TYR A 302 -0.07 3.99 -0.05
N TYR A 303 0.47 4.51 1.02
CA TYR A 303 0.45 5.92 1.35
C TYR A 303 1.84 6.54 1.14
N HIS A 304 2.04 7.43 0.12
CA HIS A 304 0.98 8.06 -0.64
C HIS A 304 1.39 8.32 -2.11
N ILE A 305 0.47 8.94 -2.88
CA ILE A 305 0.71 9.21 -4.29
C ILE A 305 1.72 10.35 -4.47
N ARG A 306 1.52 11.50 -3.83
CA ARG A 306 2.36 12.69 -3.99
C ARG A 306 2.67 13.34 -2.66
N ASP A 307 3.92 13.75 -2.45
CA ASP A 307 4.35 14.54 -1.30
C ASP A 307 3.61 15.88 -1.24
N TYR A 308 3.41 16.39 -0.05
CA TYR A 308 2.60 17.58 0.19
C TYR A 308 3.10 18.42 1.35
N HIS A 309 2.72 19.71 1.33
CA HIS A 309 2.86 20.60 2.47
C HIS A 309 1.52 20.81 3.16
N VAL A 310 1.56 20.84 4.47
CA VAL A 310 0.41 21.17 5.31
C VAL A 310 0.35 22.68 5.49
N SER A 311 -0.79 23.30 5.16
CA SER A 311 -1.07 24.71 5.47
C SER A 311 -1.58 24.83 6.90
N PHE A 312 -1.06 25.78 7.65
CA PHE A 312 -1.40 25.94 9.07
C PHE A 312 -2.86 26.37 9.28
N GLU A 313 -3.32 27.37 8.54
CA GLU A 313 -4.62 28.02 8.76
C GLU A 313 -5.82 27.07 8.53
N PRO A 314 -5.85 26.25 7.48
CA PRO A 314 -6.94 25.29 7.31
C PRO A 314 -7.05 24.30 8.47
N PHE A 315 -5.92 23.77 8.97
CA PHE A 315 -5.89 22.84 10.10
C PHE A 315 -6.35 23.49 11.40
N ALA A 316 -5.95 24.74 11.66
CA ALA A 316 -6.34 25.48 12.86
C ALA A 316 -7.87 25.71 12.96
N LYS A 317 -8.63 25.49 11.88
CA LYS A 317 -10.09 25.57 11.87
C LYS A 317 -10.77 24.39 12.55
N PHE A 318 -10.12 23.22 12.62
CA PHE A 318 -10.74 21.98 13.12
C PHE A 318 -9.87 21.15 14.06
N MET A 319 -8.60 21.51 14.23
CA MET A 319 -7.68 20.88 15.18
C MET A 319 -7.25 21.86 16.28
N SER A 320 -6.89 21.32 17.43
CA SER A 320 -6.30 22.11 18.53
C SER A 320 -5.00 22.79 18.09
N PRO A 321 -4.55 23.84 18.77
CA PRO A 321 -3.25 24.47 18.50
C PRO A 321 -2.10 23.48 18.54
N GLY A 322 -2.15 22.48 19.46
CA GLY A 322 -1.15 21.41 19.57
C GLY A 322 -1.18 20.47 18.37
N GLY A 323 -2.36 19.99 17.98
CA GLY A 323 -2.54 19.12 16.83
C GLY A 323 -2.15 19.80 15.51
N THR A 324 -2.57 21.06 15.33
CA THR A 324 -2.19 21.88 14.17
C THR A 324 -0.68 22.03 14.07
N ALA A 325 -0.01 22.39 15.19
CA ALA A 325 1.44 22.55 15.22
C ALA A 325 2.17 21.21 14.97
N PHE A 326 1.64 20.10 15.49
CA PHE A 326 2.17 18.77 15.24
C PHE A 326 2.13 18.44 13.75
N MET A 327 0.95 18.53 13.09
CA MET A 327 0.78 18.24 11.66
C MET A 327 1.67 19.13 10.79
N TYR A 328 1.68 20.44 11.06
CA TYR A 328 2.53 21.37 10.33
C TYR A 328 4.02 21.03 10.44
N ASN A 329 4.52 20.76 11.64
CA ASN A 329 5.92 20.43 11.85
C ASN A 329 6.28 19.05 11.30
N TRP A 330 5.42 18.07 11.47
CA TRP A 330 5.64 16.71 10.98
C TRP A 330 5.81 16.66 9.47
N TRP A 331 4.91 17.26 8.73
CA TRP A 331 4.91 17.19 7.28
C TRP A 331 5.79 18.24 6.58
N ASN A 332 6.03 19.41 7.19
CA ASN A 332 6.74 20.49 6.53
C ASN A 332 8.23 20.61 6.90
N ARG A 333 8.65 20.05 8.03
CA ARG A 333 10.04 20.18 8.52
C ARG A 333 10.89 18.93 8.35
N ARG A 334 10.32 17.86 7.84
CA ARG A 334 11.02 16.61 7.56
C ARG A 334 11.10 16.41 6.05
N PRO A 335 12.20 15.83 5.53
CA PRO A 335 12.22 15.34 4.15
C PRO A 335 11.11 14.29 3.99
N GLN A 336 10.29 14.43 2.96
CA GLN A 336 9.35 13.39 2.57
C GLN A 336 9.97 12.54 1.46
N TYR A 337 9.68 11.26 1.48
CA TYR A 337 10.11 10.28 0.49
C TYR A 337 9.02 9.22 0.26
N ASP A 338 7.85 9.50 0.77
CA ASP A 338 6.75 8.56 0.84
C ASP A 338 5.97 8.50 -0.47
N GLY A 339 5.82 9.65 -1.15
CA GLY A 339 5.09 9.78 -2.39
C GLY A 339 5.73 9.04 -3.55
N LEU A 340 4.91 8.57 -4.49
CA LEU A 340 5.36 8.12 -5.81
C LEU A 340 5.93 9.30 -6.62
N PHE A 341 5.46 10.51 -6.30
CA PHE A 341 5.92 11.79 -6.85
C PHE A 341 6.33 12.72 -5.70
N ASP A 342 7.40 13.49 -5.91
CA ASP A 342 7.81 14.51 -4.96
C ASP A 342 7.02 15.82 -5.15
N TYR A 343 7.36 16.86 -4.38
CA TYR A 343 6.73 18.19 -4.47
C TYR A 343 6.88 18.85 -5.85
N GLN A 344 7.93 18.52 -6.58
CA GLN A 344 8.25 19.07 -7.88
C GLN A 344 7.73 18.20 -9.02
N ASP A 345 6.90 17.20 -8.70
CA ASP A 345 6.40 16.19 -9.64
C ASP A 345 7.48 15.25 -10.21
N THR A 346 8.67 15.16 -9.59
CA THR A 346 9.66 14.16 -9.98
C THR A 346 9.17 12.76 -9.67
N VAL A 347 9.26 11.84 -10.63
CA VAL A 347 8.84 10.45 -10.46
C VAL A 347 9.89 9.67 -9.69
N ARG A 348 9.51 9.09 -8.56
CA ARG A 348 10.43 8.30 -7.74
C ARG A 348 10.58 6.86 -8.24
N PRO A 349 11.69 6.17 -7.91
CA PRO A 349 11.88 4.75 -8.25
C PRO A 349 10.74 3.84 -7.83
N THR A 350 10.08 4.15 -6.74
CA THR A 350 8.93 3.40 -6.19
C THR A 350 7.75 3.35 -7.16
N TYR A 351 7.49 4.41 -7.93
CA TYR A 351 6.49 4.41 -9.00
C TYR A 351 6.77 3.30 -10.01
N PHE A 352 8.02 3.09 -10.39
CA PHE A 352 8.40 2.08 -11.37
C PHE A 352 8.30 0.66 -10.82
N ALA A 353 8.48 0.46 -9.51
CA ALA A 353 8.17 -0.83 -8.88
C ALA A 353 6.68 -1.15 -9.04
N PHE A 354 5.78 -0.21 -8.72
CA PHE A 354 4.35 -0.37 -8.98
C PHE A 354 4.03 -0.59 -10.47
N LYS A 355 4.73 0.11 -11.37
CA LYS A 355 4.56 -0.05 -12.82
C LYS A 355 4.96 -1.45 -13.30
N LEU A 356 6.00 -2.06 -12.74
CA LEU A 356 6.37 -3.45 -13.03
C LEU A 356 5.37 -4.43 -12.42
N LEU A 357 4.97 -4.22 -11.16
CA LEU A 357 3.93 -5.00 -10.50
C LEU A 357 2.62 -4.99 -11.30
N SER A 358 2.19 -3.84 -11.80
CA SER A 358 0.94 -3.72 -12.58
C SER A 358 0.95 -4.48 -13.90
N ARG A 359 2.09 -4.98 -14.36
CA ARG A 359 2.21 -5.87 -15.54
C ARG A 359 1.95 -7.33 -15.22
N LEU A 360 1.91 -7.70 -13.94
CA LEU A 360 1.55 -9.04 -13.49
C LEU A 360 0.02 -9.20 -13.58
N THR A 361 -0.48 -9.56 -14.75
CA THR A 361 -1.92 -9.70 -15.02
C THR A 361 -2.31 -11.14 -15.27
N GLY A 362 -3.61 -11.44 -15.20
CA GLY A 362 -4.16 -12.75 -15.45
C GLY A 362 -4.08 -13.70 -14.26
N GLU A 363 -3.51 -14.88 -14.43
CA GLU A 363 -3.43 -15.94 -13.44
C GLU A 363 -2.06 -15.97 -12.78
N ARG A 364 -2.02 -16.08 -11.46
CA ARG A 364 -0.79 -16.27 -10.69
C ARG A 364 -0.21 -17.64 -10.96
N LEU A 365 1.11 -17.70 -11.17
CA LEU A 365 1.87 -18.94 -11.31
C LEU A 365 2.62 -19.27 -10.03
N ARG A 366 2.85 -20.56 -9.81
CA ARG A 366 3.75 -21.01 -8.73
C ARG A 366 5.18 -20.60 -9.06
N LEU A 367 5.79 -19.90 -8.08
CA LEU A 367 7.20 -19.55 -8.07
C LEU A 367 7.81 -20.00 -6.74
N THR A 368 8.95 -20.66 -6.79
CA THR A 368 9.72 -21.08 -5.61
C THR A 368 11.13 -20.54 -5.68
N SER A 369 11.70 -20.18 -4.54
CA SER A 369 13.09 -19.71 -4.41
C SER A 369 13.85 -20.55 -3.38
N SER A 370 15.13 -20.79 -3.63
CA SER A 370 16.04 -21.43 -2.67
C SER A 370 16.66 -20.44 -1.67
N SER A 371 16.26 -19.16 -1.70
CA SER A 371 16.78 -18.09 -0.86
C SER A 371 15.67 -17.50 0.02
N GLU A 372 16.07 -16.99 1.18
CA GLU A 372 15.19 -16.24 2.09
C GLU A 372 15.12 -14.73 1.76
N THR A 373 15.91 -14.26 0.81
CA THR A 373 15.99 -12.85 0.44
C THR A 373 15.67 -12.58 -1.04
N VAL A 374 15.72 -13.60 -1.87
CA VAL A 374 15.33 -13.50 -3.29
C VAL A 374 13.95 -14.08 -3.46
N HIS A 375 13.01 -13.22 -3.78
CA HIS A 375 11.61 -13.60 -3.97
C HIS A 375 11.12 -13.17 -5.35
N GLY A 376 9.89 -13.57 -5.69
CA GLY A 376 9.29 -13.17 -6.96
C GLY A 376 7.81 -13.44 -7.05
N LEU A 377 7.20 -12.84 -8.06
CA LEU A 377 5.84 -13.09 -8.51
C LEU A 377 5.86 -13.43 -10.00
N ALA A 378 5.03 -14.37 -10.39
CA ALA A 378 4.89 -14.76 -11.79
C ALA A 378 3.42 -14.87 -12.18
N SER A 379 3.09 -14.49 -13.42
CA SER A 379 1.73 -14.58 -13.94
C SER A 379 1.67 -15.03 -15.39
N TRP A 380 0.52 -15.57 -15.77
CA TRP A 380 0.12 -15.83 -17.15
C TRP A 380 -1.07 -14.99 -17.54
N ASP A 381 -0.91 -14.13 -18.53
CA ASP A 381 -2.02 -13.38 -19.10
C ASP A 381 -2.55 -14.10 -20.36
N PRO A 382 -3.74 -14.72 -20.31
CA PRO A 382 -4.29 -15.46 -21.45
C PRO A 382 -4.74 -14.55 -22.59
N LYS A 383 -5.07 -13.27 -22.31
CA LYS A 383 -5.49 -12.31 -23.33
C LYS A 383 -4.29 -11.82 -24.14
N LEU A 384 -3.20 -11.49 -23.44
CA LEU A 384 -1.96 -11.04 -24.07
C LEU A 384 -1.08 -12.21 -24.52
N ARG A 385 -1.34 -13.43 -24.04
CA ARG A 385 -0.54 -14.63 -24.27
C ARG A 385 0.91 -14.47 -23.83
N LEU A 386 1.10 -13.81 -22.67
CA LEU A 386 2.39 -13.51 -22.08
C LEU A 386 2.51 -14.14 -20.69
N TYR A 387 3.69 -14.66 -20.40
CA TYR A 387 4.13 -14.86 -19.03
C TYR A 387 4.86 -13.60 -18.56
N ASN A 388 4.63 -13.19 -17.32
CA ASN A 388 5.33 -12.09 -16.69
C ASN A 388 5.96 -12.59 -15.40
N VAL A 389 7.22 -12.25 -15.17
CA VAL A 389 7.98 -12.64 -13.96
C VAL A 389 8.65 -11.40 -13.40
N LEU A 390 8.45 -11.13 -12.13
CA LEU A 390 9.14 -10.11 -11.36
C LEU A 390 9.95 -10.78 -10.27
N LEU A 391 11.25 -10.53 -10.21
CA LEU A 391 12.15 -10.95 -9.15
C LEU A 391 12.76 -9.75 -8.45
N TRP A 392 13.03 -9.91 -7.16
CA TRP A 392 13.78 -8.94 -6.37
C TRP A 392 14.65 -9.63 -5.32
N ASN A 393 15.66 -8.91 -4.87
CA ASN A 393 16.55 -9.33 -3.80
C ASN A 393 16.40 -8.37 -2.61
N PHE A 394 15.65 -8.75 -1.60
CA PHE A 394 15.45 -7.91 -0.40
C PHE A 394 16.61 -8.11 0.59
N SER A 395 17.81 -7.70 0.16
CA SER A 395 19.05 -7.78 0.93
C SER A 395 20.00 -6.64 0.54
N SER A 396 20.83 -6.23 1.49
CA SER A 396 21.93 -5.28 1.26
C SER A 396 23.15 -5.91 0.56
N SER A 397 23.11 -7.19 0.27
CA SER A 397 24.12 -7.93 -0.51
C SER A 397 23.52 -8.37 -1.84
N GLY A 398 24.32 -8.37 -2.91
CA GLY A 398 23.89 -8.90 -4.21
C GLY A 398 23.70 -10.42 -4.19
N ALA A 399 22.92 -10.95 -5.11
CA ALA A 399 22.67 -12.39 -5.27
C ALA A 399 22.92 -12.86 -6.70
N LYS A 400 23.68 -13.94 -6.86
CA LYS A 400 23.74 -14.68 -8.12
C LYS A 400 22.49 -15.54 -8.21
N THR A 401 21.66 -15.30 -9.21
CA THR A 401 20.36 -15.96 -9.34
C THR A 401 20.24 -16.63 -10.69
N ASN A 402 19.66 -17.83 -10.70
CA ASN A 402 19.29 -18.55 -11.90
C ASN A 402 17.76 -18.71 -11.94
N LEU A 403 17.12 -18.10 -12.91
CA LEU A 403 15.68 -18.18 -13.14
C LEU A 403 15.38 -19.35 -14.08
N ILE A 404 14.61 -20.33 -13.61
CA ILE A 404 14.28 -21.59 -14.29
C ILE A 404 12.80 -21.60 -14.64
N PHE A 405 12.47 -21.99 -15.85
CA PHE A 405 11.09 -22.17 -16.34
C PHE A 405 10.78 -23.67 -16.45
N ALA A 406 10.13 -24.19 -15.41
CA ALA A 406 9.69 -25.61 -15.43
C ALA A 406 8.46 -25.80 -16.30
N ASN A 407 8.37 -26.96 -16.96
CA ASN A 407 7.27 -27.34 -17.85
C ASN A 407 7.09 -26.35 -19.00
N SER A 408 8.21 -25.97 -19.63
CA SER A 408 8.16 -25.05 -20.78
C SER A 408 7.39 -25.70 -21.98
N PRO A 409 6.33 -25.04 -22.47
CA PRO A 409 5.49 -25.60 -23.54
C PRO A 409 6.12 -25.49 -24.93
N GLY A 410 7.39 -25.12 -25.04
CA GLY A 410 8.11 -24.90 -26.28
C GLY A 410 9.20 -23.84 -26.15
N ARG A 411 9.60 -23.25 -27.27
CA ARG A 411 10.56 -22.14 -27.26
C ARG A 411 9.95 -20.89 -26.63
N LEU A 412 10.77 -20.15 -25.87
CA LEU A 412 10.35 -18.91 -25.24
C LEU A 412 11.29 -17.77 -25.67
N LEU A 413 10.75 -16.56 -25.76
CA LEU A 413 11.50 -15.33 -25.92
C LEU A 413 11.27 -14.45 -24.70
N ALA A 414 12.26 -14.28 -23.87
CA ALA A 414 12.21 -13.45 -22.67
C ALA A 414 12.81 -12.06 -22.93
N ARG A 415 12.08 -11.00 -22.53
CA ARG A 415 12.52 -9.60 -22.62
C ARG A 415 12.76 -9.06 -21.22
N PRO A 416 14.01 -8.93 -20.78
CA PRO A 416 14.34 -8.45 -19.46
C PRO A 416 14.22 -6.93 -19.36
N ILE A 417 13.76 -6.47 -18.19
CA ILE A 417 13.70 -5.07 -17.79
C ILE A 417 14.28 -4.96 -16.39
N ILE A 418 15.20 -4.04 -16.18
CA ILE A 418 15.82 -3.77 -14.89
C ILE A 418 15.32 -2.43 -14.39
N LEU A 419 14.95 -2.35 -13.11
CA LEU A 419 14.71 -1.08 -12.44
C LEU A 419 16.02 -0.55 -11.86
N ASP A 420 16.54 0.53 -12.46
CA ASP A 420 17.64 1.28 -11.91
C ASP A 420 17.12 2.31 -10.91
N ALA A 421 17.14 1.92 -9.65
CA ALA A 421 16.74 2.78 -8.54
C ALA A 421 17.93 3.56 -7.93
N ALA A 422 19.15 3.18 -8.24
CA ALA A 422 20.36 3.79 -7.69
C ALA A 422 20.82 5.05 -8.45
N SER A 423 20.46 5.16 -9.72
CA SER A 423 20.84 6.32 -10.52
C SER A 423 20.23 7.61 -9.96
N PRO A 424 21.04 8.64 -9.71
CA PRO A 424 20.55 9.96 -9.32
C PRO A 424 19.91 10.71 -10.49
N SER A 425 19.85 10.13 -11.68
CA SER A 425 19.23 10.75 -12.85
C SER A 425 17.79 11.13 -12.55
N ASN A 426 17.48 12.39 -12.74
CA ASN A 426 16.12 12.92 -12.64
C ASN A 426 15.30 12.67 -13.91
N ASP A 427 15.88 12.00 -14.90
CA ASP A 427 15.15 11.59 -16.08
C ASP A 427 14.25 10.40 -15.72
N GLU A 428 12.98 10.67 -15.59
CA GLU A 428 11.93 9.74 -15.25
C GLU A 428 11.85 8.55 -16.21
N ASN A 429 12.25 8.76 -17.47
CA ASN A 429 12.19 7.75 -18.52
C ASN A 429 13.37 6.76 -18.48
N SER A 430 14.45 7.11 -17.82
CA SER A 430 15.67 6.30 -17.78
C SER A 430 15.72 5.28 -16.63
N ARG A 431 14.69 5.22 -15.79
CA ARG A 431 14.65 4.30 -14.64
C ARG A 431 14.45 2.83 -15.01
N LEU A 432 13.86 2.54 -16.16
CA LEU A 432 13.67 1.17 -16.65
C LEU A 432 14.62 0.91 -17.82
N THR A 433 15.63 0.08 -17.58
CA THR A 433 16.56 -0.36 -18.62
C THR A 433 16.04 -1.64 -19.26
N ILE A 434 15.86 -1.63 -20.59
CA ILE A 434 15.47 -2.80 -21.39
C ILE A 434 16.74 -3.44 -21.92
N GLU A 435 16.98 -4.69 -21.57
CA GLU A 435 18.09 -5.49 -22.11
C GLU A 435 17.68 -6.24 -23.40
N GLY A 436 18.67 -6.78 -24.10
CA GLY A 436 18.44 -7.61 -25.28
C GLY A 436 17.60 -8.85 -24.96
N PRO A 437 16.74 -9.30 -25.90
CA PRO A 437 15.90 -10.49 -25.68
C PRO A 437 16.76 -11.75 -25.58
N VAL A 438 16.29 -12.71 -24.74
CA VAL A 438 16.93 -14.01 -24.54
C VAL A 438 16.01 -15.08 -25.09
N GLU A 439 16.52 -15.89 -26.04
CA GLU A 439 15.81 -17.08 -26.55
C GLU A 439 16.10 -18.28 -25.65
N LEU A 440 15.06 -19.02 -25.32
CA LEU A 440 15.11 -20.22 -24.50
C LEU A 440 14.53 -21.40 -25.27
N SER A 441 15.25 -22.54 -25.23
CA SER A 441 14.76 -23.80 -25.73
C SER A 441 14.18 -24.64 -24.57
N PRO A 442 13.31 -25.61 -24.83
CA PRO A 442 12.78 -26.49 -23.79
C PRO A 442 13.87 -27.19 -22.97
N ASP A 443 15.00 -27.56 -23.62
CA ASP A 443 16.13 -28.25 -22.98
C ASP A 443 17.00 -27.30 -22.14
N LYS A 444 16.92 -25.98 -22.40
CA LYS A 444 17.67 -24.94 -21.69
C LYS A 444 16.74 -23.76 -21.36
N ALA A 445 15.75 -24.01 -20.51
CA ALA A 445 14.77 -23.03 -20.08
C ALA A 445 15.21 -22.32 -18.78
N SER A 446 16.39 -21.69 -18.81
CA SER A 446 16.93 -20.94 -17.66
C SER A 446 17.66 -19.67 -18.10
N ILE A 447 17.65 -18.66 -17.23
CA ILE A 447 18.31 -17.37 -17.42
C ILE A 447 19.17 -17.09 -16.18
N GLU A 448 20.44 -16.75 -16.38
CA GLU A 448 21.25 -16.12 -15.32
C GLU A 448 20.70 -14.71 -15.07
N ALA A 449 20.28 -14.45 -13.86
CA ALA A 449 19.60 -13.23 -13.45
C ALA A 449 20.24 -12.64 -12.18
N PRO A 450 21.47 -12.12 -12.26
CA PRO A 450 22.09 -11.52 -11.09
C PRO A 450 21.25 -10.35 -10.58
N LEU A 451 21.07 -10.28 -9.26
CA LEU A 451 20.35 -9.21 -8.59
C LEU A 451 21.32 -8.44 -7.71
N GLU A 452 21.38 -7.13 -7.92
CA GLU A 452 22.09 -6.21 -7.06
C GLU A 452 21.45 -6.12 -5.67
N PRO A 453 22.10 -5.52 -4.66
CA PRO A 453 21.44 -5.17 -3.41
C PRO A 453 20.15 -4.42 -3.66
N TYR A 454 19.04 -4.90 -3.10
CA TYR A 454 17.68 -4.37 -3.34
C TYR A 454 17.30 -4.26 -4.82
N GLY A 455 17.92 -5.07 -5.69
CA GLY A 455 17.70 -5.06 -7.13
C GLY A 455 16.37 -5.69 -7.51
N ILE A 456 15.73 -5.14 -8.57
CA ILE A 456 14.47 -5.63 -9.13
C ILE A 456 14.67 -5.89 -10.62
N ARG A 457 14.24 -7.07 -11.10
CA ARG A 457 14.20 -7.43 -12.50
C ARG A 457 12.84 -7.98 -12.90
N PHE A 458 12.42 -7.66 -14.11
CA PHE A 458 11.16 -8.11 -14.69
C PHE A 458 11.42 -8.74 -16.05
N TRP A 459 10.65 -9.78 -16.39
CA TRP A 459 10.65 -10.40 -17.71
C TRP A 459 9.23 -10.48 -18.26
N SER A 460 9.05 -10.02 -19.50
CA SER A 460 7.91 -10.36 -20.32
C SER A 460 8.31 -11.48 -21.28
N ILE A 461 7.56 -12.57 -21.32
CA ILE A 461 7.99 -13.80 -21.97
C ILE A 461 6.91 -14.28 -22.94
N GLU A 462 7.28 -14.41 -24.21
CA GLU A 462 6.43 -14.89 -25.30
C GLU A 462 6.70 -16.36 -25.60
N ARG A 463 5.66 -17.11 -25.95
CA ARG A 463 5.83 -18.41 -26.61
C ARG A 463 6.23 -18.17 -28.06
N ARG A 464 7.22 -18.95 -28.55
CA ARG A 464 7.63 -19.00 -29.94
C ARG A 464 7.23 -20.35 -30.53
N ASN A 465 6.69 -20.33 -31.76
CA ASN A 465 6.34 -21.54 -32.51
C ASN A 465 7.59 -22.24 -33.03
#